data_0d521763baad55824c503c5ab9421c92
#
_entry.id   0d521763baad55824c503c5ab9421c92
#
_cell.length_a   1.000
_cell.length_b   1.000
_cell.length_c   1.000
_cell.angle_alpha   90.00
_cell.angle_beta   90.00
_cell.angle_gamma   90.00
#
_symmetry.space_group_name_H-M   'P 1'
#
loop_
_entity.id
_entity.type
_entity.pdbx_description
1 polymer ?
#
loop_
_entity_poly.entity_id
_entity_poly.type
_entity_poly.pdbx_seq_one_letter_code
_entity_poly.pdbx_strand_id
1 'polypeptide(L)'
;MVQAHAEMATLPTGPKVGDQDLSSFYRWTQALPERPGVMLREEPIPPQAEMTSAGTGARVLYTSTDLRWHAGIVPVSGTLYLPKGEPPAGGWPLVAWAHGTLGVSDRCAASWSGHKRRDAVYINRWLENGLAVVATDYQGLGGPGPHPYLIWEAEGRSVLDAVRAALSAHADKLAAKVFITGQSQGSGAALGATRIAPTYASDVPLLATVATGVVSTFPEGPYKAPTRINSPVYVTLATLGGSLPDEAPSADALATDKGKMLLKAAREGCTAEMRALAEREDITAANAFVEPIEARLTPETDMSVTQLPVPVMLGTGLADTTLVPRRQYGAVKALCAGGSDLVWKTFPGATHNGGLNASFPDALAFVRDALAGHKPQSNCADVVEPGEPAPPSPEIPFND
;
A
#
# COMPACT_ATOMS: atom_id res chain seq x y z
N MET A 1 29.94 22.25 -20.35
CA MET A 1 28.93 21.25 -20.73
C MET A 1 27.63 21.71 -20.12
N VAL A 2 26.70 22.19 -20.94
CA VAL A 2 25.33 22.54 -20.50
C VAL A 2 24.62 21.22 -20.27
N GLN A 3 24.32 20.90 -19.00
CA GLN A 3 23.37 19.83 -18.71
C GLN A 3 22.02 20.27 -19.30
N ALA A 4 21.55 19.56 -20.31
CA ALA A 4 20.18 19.66 -20.74
C ALA A 4 19.31 19.22 -19.56
N HIS A 5 18.62 20.18 -18.91
CA HIS A 5 17.51 19.82 -18.04
C HIS A 5 16.47 19.12 -18.93
N ALA A 6 16.29 17.83 -18.73
CA ALA A 6 15.15 17.15 -19.33
C ALA A 6 13.90 17.90 -18.84
N GLU A 7 13.08 18.35 -19.78
CA GLU A 7 11.79 18.99 -19.47
C GLU A 7 10.99 18.01 -18.64
N MET A 8 10.59 18.38 -17.41
CA MET A 8 9.80 17.49 -16.56
C MET A 8 8.47 17.23 -17.28
N ALA A 9 8.10 15.96 -17.37
CA ALA A 9 6.80 15.58 -17.95
C ALA A 9 5.67 16.12 -17.06
N THR A 10 4.56 16.48 -17.67
CA THR A 10 3.37 16.92 -16.93
C THR A 10 2.58 15.72 -16.48
N LEU A 11 2.22 15.70 -15.20
CA LEU A 11 1.33 14.68 -14.65
C LEU A 11 -0.03 14.71 -15.39
N PRO A 12 -0.54 13.57 -15.88
CA PRO A 12 -1.90 13.51 -16.41
C PRO A 12 -2.91 13.91 -15.32
N THR A 13 -3.87 14.77 -15.65
CA THR A 13 -4.87 15.23 -14.67
C THR A 13 -6.28 15.23 -15.26
N GLY A 14 -7.27 15.30 -14.40
CA GLY A 14 -8.66 15.46 -14.76
C GLY A 14 -9.53 14.21 -14.55
N PRO A 15 -10.83 14.30 -14.81
CA PRO A 15 -11.79 13.23 -14.46
C PRO A 15 -11.52 11.87 -15.12
N LYS A 16 -10.80 11.85 -16.24
CA LYS A 16 -10.45 10.60 -16.94
C LYS A 16 -9.45 9.73 -16.17
N VAL A 17 -8.68 10.34 -15.29
CA VAL A 17 -7.69 9.63 -14.44
C VAL A 17 -8.18 9.45 -13.00
N GLY A 18 -9.38 9.94 -12.67
CA GLY A 18 -9.97 9.78 -11.34
C GLY A 18 -9.91 11.04 -10.47
N ASP A 19 -9.37 12.15 -10.99
CA ASP A 19 -9.31 13.40 -10.25
C ASP A 19 -10.71 13.96 -9.96
N GLN A 20 -10.91 14.39 -8.72
CA GLN A 20 -12.15 14.97 -8.24
C GLN A 20 -11.87 16.18 -7.31
N ASP A 21 -12.77 17.12 -7.26
CA ASP A 21 -12.70 18.26 -6.36
C ASP A 21 -13.25 17.87 -4.98
N LEU A 22 -12.41 17.40 -4.08
CA LEU A 22 -12.80 16.96 -2.74
C LEU A 22 -12.98 18.16 -1.79
N SER A 23 -11.89 18.85 -1.47
CA SER A 23 -11.89 20.05 -0.64
C SER A 23 -10.62 20.87 -0.85
N SER A 24 -10.58 22.08 -0.29
CA SER A 24 -9.39 22.95 -0.34
C SER A 24 -8.18 22.33 0.32
N PHE A 25 -8.35 21.39 1.23
CA PHE A 25 -7.24 20.68 1.87
C PHE A 25 -6.34 19.99 0.85
N TYR A 26 -6.92 19.30 -0.13
CA TYR A 26 -6.17 18.50 -1.13
C TYR A 26 -5.59 19.35 -2.28
N ARG A 27 -6.03 20.59 -2.42
CA ARG A 27 -5.51 21.50 -3.46
C ARG A 27 -4.31 22.28 -2.95
N TRP A 28 -3.15 22.05 -3.57
CA TRP A 28 -1.95 22.83 -3.32
C TRP A 28 -1.74 23.80 -4.47
N THR A 29 -1.74 25.08 -4.19
CA THR A 29 -1.67 26.16 -5.21
C THR A 29 -0.37 26.97 -5.16
N GLN A 30 0.51 26.66 -4.21
CA GLN A 30 1.81 27.30 -4.08
C GLN A 30 2.88 26.47 -4.81
N ALA A 31 4.08 27.04 -5.02
CA ALA A 31 5.21 26.27 -5.49
C ALA A 31 5.50 25.11 -4.52
N LEU A 32 5.72 23.93 -5.06
CA LEU A 32 6.14 22.79 -4.26
C LEU A 32 7.60 22.92 -3.85
N PRO A 33 7.98 22.50 -2.62
CA PRO A 33 9.38 22.30 -2.25
C PRO A 33 10.09 21.37 -3.24
N GLU A 34 11.38 21.60 -3.49
CA GLU A 34 12.18 20.81 -4.44
C GLU A 34 12.58 19.41 -3.91
N ARG A 35 12.17 19.06 -2.70
CA ARG A 35 12.49 17.78 -2.07
C ARG A 35 11.23 17.03 -1.63
N PRO A 36 11.24 15.67 -1.66
CA PRO A 36 10.15 14.87 -1.12
C PRO A 36 10.16 14.85 0.42
N GLY A 37 9.05 14.39 1.02
CA GLY A 37 8.92 14.21 2.46
C GLY A 37 8.80 15.53 3.25
N VAL A 38 8.32 16.59 2.64
CA VAL A 38 8.04 17.87 3.32
C VAL A 38 6.57 17.96 3.66
N MET A 39 6.24 18.20 4.92
CA MET A 39 4.87 18.49 5.34
C MET A 39 4.42 19.84 4.75
N LEU A 40 3.40 19.81 3.91
CA LEU A 40 2.81 21.00 3.27
C LEU A 40 1.66 21.57 4.09
N ARG A 41 0.85 20.69 4.65
CA ARG A 41 -0.35 21.06 5.41
C ARG A 41 -0.72 19.95 6.39
N GLU A 42 -1.20 20.35 7.54
CA GLU A 42 -1.80 19.48 8.54
C GLU A 42 -3.12 20.09 9.01
N GLU A 43 -4.16 19.26 9.12
CA GLU A 43 -5.47 19.65 9.59
C GLU A 43 -5.99 18.63 10.60
N PRO A 44 -6.34 19.03 11.82
CA PRO A 44 -6.89 18.12 12.81
C PRO A 44 -8.14 17.40 12.29
N ILE A 45 -8.21 16.10 12.51
CA ILE A 45 -9.40 15.30 12.24
C ILE A 45 -10.22 15.25 13.54
N PRO A 46 -11.52 15.56 13.51
CA PRO A 46 -12.38 15.35 14.67
C PRO A 46 -12.31 13.90 15.15
N PRO A 47 -12.52 13.64 16.45
CA PRO A 47 -12.55 12.28 16.97
C PRO A 47 -13.50 11.40 16.15
N GLN A 48 -12.98 10.32 15.61
CA GLN A 48 -13.73 9.36 14.80
C GLN A 48 -14.12 8.17 15.67
N ALA A 49 -15.34 7.67 15.49
CA ALA A 49 -15.85 6.52 16.26
C ALA A 49 -15.00 5.27 16.06
N GLU A 50 -14.36 5.14 14.89
CA GLU A 50 -13.52 3.99 14.54
C GLU A 50 -12.08 4.12 15.09
N MET A 51 -11.61 5.34 15.41
CA MET A 51 -10.24 5.61 15.85
C MET A 51 -10.17 5.81 17.37
N THR A 52 -10.67 4.82 18.09
CA THR A 52 -10.89 4.89 19.55
C THR A 52 -9.61 5.02 20.38
N SER A 53 -8.45 4.62 19.86
CA SER A 53 -7.17 4.60 20.57
C SER A 53 -6.28 5.79 20.19
N ALA A 54 -6.69 6.62 19.24
CA ALA A 54 -5.99 7.86 18.93
C ALA A 54 -6.19 8.90 20.04
N GLY A 55 -5.10 9.52 20.48
CA GLY A 55 -5.10 10.72 21.30
C GLY A 55 -5.34 11.95 20.44
N THR A 56 -4.65 12.03 19.29
CA THR A 56 -4.87 13.03 18.24
C THR A 56 -4.83 12.37 16.89
N GLY A 57 -5.60 12.91 15.95
CA GLY A 57 -5.57 12.54 14.53
C GLY A 57 -5.49 13.79 13.67
N ALA A 58 -4.71 13.72 12.61
CA ALA A 58 -4.61 14.79 11.63
C ALA A 58 -4.63 14.23 10.21
N ARG A 59 -5.28 14.96 9.31
CA ARG A 59 -5.09 14.82 7.87
C ARG A 59 -3.80 15.54 7.51
N VAL A 60 -2.96 14.92 6.70
CA VAL A 60 -1.67 15.46 6.27
C VAL A 60 -1.60 15.55 4.75
N LEU A 61 -0.93 16.60 4.27
CA LEU A 61 -0.54 16.76 2.87
C LEU A 61 0.98 16.95 2.86
N TYR A 62 1.68 16.18 2.05
CA TYR A 62 3.15 16.19 2.01
C TYR A 62 3.66 16.03 0.57
N THR A 63 4.94 16.30 0.35
CA THR A 63 5.58 16.11 -0.96
C THR A 63 6.09 14.68 -1.11
N SER A 64 5.90 14.10 -2.29
CA SER A 64 6.55 12.86 -2.73
C SER A 64 7.11 13.02 -4.13
N THR A 65 7.82 12.00 -4.63
CA THR A 65 8.37 12.03 -5.99
C THR A 65 7.61 11.07 -6.88
N ASP A 66 7.02 11.59 -7.95
CA ASP A 66 6.42 10.76 -8.98
C ASP A 66 7.49 9.91 -9.68
N LEU A 67 7.25 8.60 -9.72
CA LEU A 67 8.09 7.65 -10.45
C LEU A 67 7.55 7.34 -11.84
N ARG A 68 6.21 7.22 -11.94
CA ARG A 68 5.58 6.61 -13.12
C ARG A 68 5.51 7.57 -14.32
N TRP A 69 5.22 8.83 -14.08
CA TRP A 69 5.04 9.84 -15.13
C TRP A 69 6.18 10.83 -15.21
N HIS A 70 7.19 10.71 -14.34
CA HIS A 70 8.37 11.58 -14.28
C HIS A 70 8.04 13.08 -14.10
N ALA A 71 6.93 13.37 -13.43
CA ALA A 71 6.45 14.72 -13.16
C ALA A 71 7.20 15.43 -12.01
N GLY A 72 8.21 14.79 -11.42
CA GLY A 72 8.98 15.36 -10.32
C GLY A 72 8.26 15.29 -8.97
N ILE A 73 8.23 16.40 -8.24
CA ILE A 73 7.57 16.45 -6.92
C ILE A 73 6.07 16.64 -7.08
N VAL A 74 5.32 15.83 -6.34
CA VAL A 74 3.85 15.85 -6.30
C VAL A 74 3.33 15.92 -4.86
N PRO A 75 2.16 16.55 -4.63
CA PRO A 75 1.51 16.49 -3.33
C PRO A 75 0.82 15.13 -3.13
N VAL A 76 0.94 14.58 -1.93
CA VAL A 76 0.31 13.31 -1.53
C VAL A 76 -0.35 13.51 -0.17
N SER A 77 -1.54 12.95 0.00
CA SER A 77 -2.29 13.02 1.26
C SER A 77 -2.15 11.76 2.12
N GLY A 78 -2.60 11.89 3.35
CA GLY A 78 -2.64 10.79 4.30
C GLY A 78 -3.19 11.22 5.65
N THR A 79 -2.98 10.39 6.66
CA THR A 79 -3.35 10.68 8.06
C THR A 79 -2.20 10.39 9.00
N LEU A 80 -2.14 11.14 10.09
CA LEU A 80 -1.22 10.89 11.22
C LEU A 80 -2.05 10.74 12.50
N TYR A 81 -1.81 9.66 13.23
CA TYR A 81 -2.43 9.40 14.52
C TYR A 81 -1.36 9.22 15.59
N LEU A 82 -1.50 9.95 16.68
CA LEU A 82 -0.65 9.81 17.86
C LEU A 82 -1.41 9.06 18.96
N PRO A 83 -0.73 8.22 19.75
CA PRO A 83 -1.33 7.53 20.89
C PRO A 83 -1.91 8.49 21.94
N LYS A 84 -2.76 8.00 22.82
CA LYS A 84 -3.23 8.75 23.98
C LYS A 84 -2.12 8.94 25.01
N GLY A 85 -2.17 10.08 25.70
CA GLY A 85 -1.19 10.41 26.75
C GLY A 85 0.02 11.17 26.22
N GLU A 86 1.08 11.19 27.04
CA GLU A 86 2.34 11.85 26.70
C GLU A 86 3.30 10.87 26.03
N PRO A 87 4.15 11.33 25.10
CA PRO A 87 5.16 10.48 24.51
C PRO A 87 6.17 9.99 25.57
N PRO A 88 6.65 8.76 25.44
CA PRO A 88 7.75 8.30 26.29
C PRO A 88 9.03 9.10 26.01
N ALA A 89 10.02 8.99 26.90
CA ALA A 89 11.32 9.59 26.65
C ALA A 89 11.89 9.13 25.30
N GLY A 90 12.19 10.08 24.42
CA GLY A 90 12.65 9.84 23.05
C GLY A 90 11.54 9.71 22.00
N GLY A 91 10.27 9.89 22.38
CA GLY A 91 9.12 9.89 21.45
C GLY A 91 8.49 8.51 21.21
N TRP A 92 7.34 8.51 20.55
CA TRP A 92 6.68 7.27 20.08
C TRP A 92 7.38 6.71 18.85
N PRO A 93 7.68 5.40 18.77
CA PRO A 93 8.05 4.76 17.52
C PRO A 93 6.92 4.93 16.48
N LEU A 94 7.28 4.99 15.20
CA LEU A 94 6.36 5.27 14.12
C LEU A 94 6.11 4.04 13.25
N VAL A 95 4.85 3.70 13.05
CA VAL A 95 4.39 2.74 12.05
C VAL A 95 3.90 3.50 10.82
N ALA A 96 4.45 3.19 9.65
CA ALA A 96 3.89 3.61 8.37
C ALA A 96 2.89 2.54 7.89
N TRP A 97 1.61 2.92 7.79
CA TRP A 97 0.56 2.05 7.31
C TRP A 97 0.35 2.22 5.81
N ALA A 98 0.53 1.13 5.08
CA ALA A 98 0.27 0.98 3.66
C ALA A 98 -1.04 0.19 3.47
N HIS A 99 -2.13 0.88 3.09
CA HIS A 99 -3.45 0.29 3.00
C HIS A 99 -3.64 -0.61 1.77
N GLY A 100 -4.58 -1.55 1.86
CA GLY A 100 -5.03 -2.36 0.73
C GLY A 100 -5.88 -1.56 -0.26
N THR A 101 -6.20 -2.15 -1.40
CA THR A 101 -6.90 -1.49 -2.50
C THR A 101 -8.22 -0.85 -2.08
N LEU A 102 -8.34 0.45 -2.32
CA LEU A 102 -9.54 1.26 -2.10
C LEU A 102 -10.20 1.68 -3.42
N GLY A 103 -9.41 1.95 -4.45
CA GLY A 103 -9.79 2.45 -5.76
C GLY A 103 -8.65 3.23 -6.39
N VAL A 104 -8.94 3.99 -7.45
CA VAL A 104 -7.98 4.89 -8.13
C VAL A 104 -8.53 6.33 -8.28
N SER A 105 -9.70 6.61 -7.74
CA SER A 105 -10.32 7.92 -7.74
C SER A 105 -10.01 8.65 -6.44
N ASP A 106 -9.85 9.97 -6.47
CA ASP A 106 -9.51 10.82 -5.32
C ASP A 106 -10.38 10.55 -4.10
N ARG A 107 -11.70 10.37 -4.29
CA ARG A 107 -12.62 10.10 -3.18
C ARG A 107 -12.33 8.80 -2.42
N CYS A 108 -11.47 7.95 -2.97
CA CYS A 108 -11.07 6.69 -2.32
C CYS A 108 -9.93 6.88 -1.31
N ALA A 109 -9.34 8.07 -1.24
CA ALA A 109 -8.36 8.41 -0.21
C ALA A 109 -8.92 8.13 1.19
N ALA A 110 -8.21 7.37 2.01
CA ALA A 110 -8.62 7.05 3.37
C ALA A 110 -8.66 8.30 4.26
N SER A 111 -7.83 9.29 3.96
CA SER A 111 -7.86 10.59 4.66
C SER A 111 -9.14 11.40 4.38
N TRP A 112 -9.84 11.13 3.27
CA TRP A 112 -11.13 11.73 2.91
C TRP A 112 -12.32 10.89 3.40
N SER A 113 -12.33 9.58 3.03
CA SER A 113 -13.47 8.68 3.23
C SER A 113 -13.48 7.97 4.59
N GLY A 114 -12.39 8.07 5.35
CA GLY A 114 -12.15 7.30 6.57
C GLY A 114 -11.51 5.92 6.27
N HIS A 115 -10.86 5.35 7.28
CA HIS A 115 -10.32 4.00 7.19
C HIS A 115 -11.45 2.97 7.21
N LYS A 116 -11.30 1.88 6.45
CA LYS A 116 -12.19 0.72 6.59
C LYS A 116 -12.11 0.19 8.02
N ARG A 117 -13.24 -0.29 8.57
CA ARG A 117 -13.32 -0.78 9.95
C ARG A 117 -12.21 -1.79 10.30
N ARG A 118 -11.90 -2.70 9.37
CA ARG A 118 -10.80 -3.66 9.52
C ARG A 118 -9.46 -2.96 9.76
N ASP A 119 -9.17 -1.94 8.96
CA ASP A 119 -7.90 -1.20 8.98
C ASP A 119 -7.85 -0.28 10.22
N ALA A 120 -8.97 0.35 10.58
CA ALA A 120 -9.07 1.15 11.81
C ALA A 120 -8.79 0.31 13.07
N VAL A 121 -9.30 -0.92 13.14
CA VAL A 121 -8.98 -1.85 14.24
C VAL A 121 -7.49 -2.15 14.28
N TYR A 122 -6.87 -2.40 13.12
CA TYR A 122 -5.42 -2.66 13.05
C TYR A 122 -4.59 -1.45 13.48
N ILE A 123 -4.94 -0.25 13.03
CA ILE A 123 -4.28 1.01 13.42
C ILE A 123 -4.44 1.25 14.93
N ASN A 124 -5.66 1.09 15.49
CA ASN A 124 -5.90 1.24 16.92
C ASN A 124 -5.01 0.33 17.77
N ARG A 125 -4.79 -0.91 17.34
CA ARG A 125 -3.92 -1.86 18.07
C ARG A 125 -2.47 -1.37 18.14
N TRP A 126 -1.95 -0.72 17.09
CA TRP A 126 -0.62 -0.08 17.16
C TRP A 126 -0.62 1.08 18.15
N LEU A 127 -1.63 1.95 18.10
CA LEU A 127 -1.76 3.08 19.02
C LEU A 127 -1.89 2.63 20.48
N GLU A 128 -2.66 1.58 20.76
CA GLU A 128 -2.80 0.96 22.10
C GLU A 128 -1.49 0.43 22.64
N ASN A 129 -0.57 0.05 21.76
CA ASN A 129 0.75 -0.45 22.10
C ASN A 129 1.84 0.65 22.09
N GLY A 130 1.43 1.93 22.06
CA GLY A 130 2.32 3.08 22.16
C GLY A 130 3.13 3.37 20.92
N LEU A 131 2.64 2.98 19.73
CA LEU A 131 3.24 3.34 18.44
C LEU A 131 2.34 4.35 17.72
N ALA A 132 2.92 5.45 17.27
CA ALA A 132 2.23 6.39 16.37
C ALA A 132 2.06 5.76 14.98
N VAL A 133 1.04 6.21 14.24
CA VAL A 133 0.78 5.67 12.89
C VAL A 133 0.64 6.82 11.89
N VAL A 134 1.48 6.81 10.85
CA VAL A 134 1.26 7.59 9.63
C VAL A 134 0.73 6.66 8.54
N ALA A 135 -0.39 7.03 7.92
CA ALA A 135 -1.02 6.26 6.84
C ALA A 135 -1.06 7.13 5.58
N THR A 136 -0.34 6.71 4.54
CA THR A 136 -0.41 7.38 3.23
C THR A 136 -1.68 6.99 2.51
N ASP A 137 -2.24 7.92 1.70
CA ASP A 137 -3.26 7.58 0.71
C ASP A 137 -2.63 7.08 -0.61
N TYR A 138 -1.32 7.22 -0.78
CA TYR A 138 -0.52 7.11 -2.00
C TYR A 138 -0.76 8.28 -2.98
N GLN A 139 0.19 8.52 -3.88
CA GLN A 139 0.04 9.44 -4.99
C GLN A 139 -1.24 9.16 -5.78
N GLY A 140 -1.97 10.21 -6.19
CA GLY A 140 -3.16 10.10 -7.02
C GLY A 140 -4.42 9.61 -6.29
N LEU A 141 -4.39 9.49 -4.96
CA LEU A 141 -5.58 9.35 -4.15
C LEU A 141 -5.73 10.61 -3.28
N GLY A 142 -6.79 11.39 -3.53
CA GLY A 142 -7.02 12.69 -2.90
C GLY A 142 -6.16 13.83 -3.46
N GLY A 143 -5.24 13.56 -4.36
CA GLY A 143 -4.32 14.51 -4.98
C GLY A 143 -4.33 14.41 -6.50
N PRO A 144 -3.67 15.34 -7.21
CA PRO A 144 -3.73 15.40 -8.66
C PRO A 144 -3.07 14.21 -9.34
N GLY A 145 -3.66 13.75 -10.43
CA GLY A 145 -3.13 12.73 -11.32
C GLY A 145 -3.49 11.30 -10.93
N PRO A 146 -3.15 10.33 -11.78
CA PRO A 146 -3.55 8.96 -11.52
C PRO A 146 -2.76 8.32 -10.39
N HIS A 147 -3.41 7.40 -9.68
CA HIS A 147 -2.76 6.55 -8.70
C HIS A 147 -1.90 5.48 -9.41
N PRO A 148 -0.56 5.37 -9.12
CA PRO A 148 0.32 4.38 -9.75
C PRO A 148 0.08 2.97 -9.18
N TYR A 149 -1.15 2.46 -9.37
CA TYR A 149 -1.63 1.22 -8.80
C TYR A 149 -0.77 0.03 -9.20
N LEU A 150 -0.30 -0.76 -8.22
CA LEU A 150 0.61 -1.91 -8.35
C LEU A 150 2.04 -1.57 -8.79
N ILE A 151 2.41 -0.31 -8.93
CA ILE A 151 3.80 0.08 -9.19
C ILE A 151 4.49 0.25 -7.82
N TRP A 152 5.08 -0.83 -7.33
CA TRP A 152 5.48 -0.97 -5.93
C TRP A 152 6.48 0.07 -5.46
N GLU A 153 7.41 0.49 -6.30
CA GLU A 153 8.37 1.55 -5.93
C GLU A 153 7.71 2.93 -5.90
N ALA A 154 6.74 3.21 -6.77
CA ALA A 154 5.99 4.47 -6.75
C ALA A 154 5.16 4.59 -5.47
N GLU A 155 4.42 3.53 -5.13
CA GLU A 155 3.67 3.46 -3.87
C GLU A 155 4.62 3.51 -2.66
N GLY A 156 5.75 2.84 -2.74
CA GLY A 156 6.80 2.82 -1.71
C GLY A 156 7.40 4.20 -1.44
N ARG A 157 7.56 5.06 -2.47
CA ARG A 157 7.98 6.45 -2.28
C ARG A 157 6.97 7.22 -1.44
N SER A 158 5.68 7.09 -1.73
CA SER A 158 4.63 7.74 -0.94
C SER A 158 4.67 7.30 0.54
N VAL A 159 4.94 6.02 0.82
CA VAL A 159 5.10 5.49 2.19
C VAL A 159 6.29 6.14 2.90
N LEU A 160 7.46 6.15 2.26
CA LEU A 160 8.70 6.67 2.86
C LEU A 160 8.64 8.19 3.07
N ASP A 161 8.01 8.90 2.14
CA ASP A 161 7.88 10.36 2.23
C ASP A 161 6.84 10.80 3.26
N ALA A 162 5.78 10.00 3.50
CA ALA A 162 4.89 10.18 4.63
C ALA A 162 5.65 10.09 5.96
N VAL A 163 6.57 9.12 6.07
CA VAL A 163 7.45 8.96 7.25
C VAL A 163 8.34 10.18 7.43
N ARG A 164 9.03 10.64 6.39
CA ARG A 164 9.88 11.83 6.44
C ARG A 164 9.11 13.05 6.90
N ALA A 165 7.93 13.27 6.31
CA ALA A 165 7.06 14.40 6.65
C ALA A 165 6.62 14.34 8.13
N ALA A 166 6.19 13.17 8.62
CA ALA A 166 5.77 12.99 10.00
C ALA A 166 6.93 13.19 10.98
N LEU A 167 8.08 12.54 10.75
CA LEU A 167 9.25 12.66 11.64
C LEU A 167 9.79 14.10 11.68
N SER A 168 9.81 14.80 10.55
CA SER A 168 10.27 16.19 10.50
C SER A 168 9.31 17.15 11.19
N ALA A 169 8.01 16.99 10.99
CA ALA A 169 6.98 17.88 11.56
C ALA A 169 6.77 17.66 13.06
N HIS A 170 7.00 16.44 13.55
CA HIS A 170 6.73 16.04 14.95
C HIS A 170 7.96 15.44 15.63
N ALA A 171 9.15 16.01 15.40
CA ALA A 171 10.40 15.55 15.97
C ALA A 171 10.44 15.60 17.51
N ASP A 172 9.57 16.39 18.13
CA ASP A 172 9.37 16.48 19.57
C ASP A 172 8.53 15.31 20.16
N LYS A 173 7.78 14.60 19.33
CA LYS A 173 6.85 13.53 19.76
C LYS A 173 7.19 12.16 19.18
N LEU A 174 7.86 12.10 18.04
CA LEU A 174 8.15 10.88 17.32
C LEU A 174 9.61 10.45 17.48
N ALA A 175 9.84 9.18 17.79
CA ALA A 175 11.16 8.60 17.82
C ALA A 175 11.68 8.29 16.40
N ALA A 176 12.98 8.40 16.19
CA ALA A 176 13.66 7.94 14.98
C ALA A 176 13.74 6.39 14.95
N LYS A 177 12.58 5.73 14.99
CA LYS A 177 12.39 4.27 14.96
C LYS A 177 11.15 3.96 14.15
N VAL A 178 11.33 3.46 12.92
CA VAL A 178 10.29 3.30 11.93
C VAL A 178 10.04 1.84 11.60
N PHE A 179 8.78 1.51 11.46
CA PHE A 179 8.28 0.24 10.93
C PHE A 179 7.33 0.51 9.78
N ILE A 180 7.36 -0.34 8.76
CA ILE A 180 6.39 -0.29 7.67
C ILE A 180 5.47 -1.50 7.81
N THR A 181 4.17 -1.28 7.71
CA THR A 181 3.18 -2.37 7.71
C THR A 181 2.23 -2.22 6.53
N GLY A 182 1.88 -3.32 5.87
CA GLY A 182 0.98 -3.25 4.72
C GLY A 182 0.21 -4.54 4.46
N GLN A 183 -0.96 -4.39 3.82
CA GLN A 183 -1.84 -5.50 3.50
C GLN A 183 -2.33 -5.43 2.05
N SER A 184 -2.35 -6.57 1.34
CA SER A 184 -2.82 -6.63 -0.05
C SER A 184 -1.99 -5.70 -0.94
N GLN A 185 -2.56 -4.75 -1.69
CA GLN A 185 -1.81 -3.69 -2.37
C GLN A 185 -0.74 -3.11 -1.44
N GLY A 186 -1.11 -2.77 -0.21
CA GLY A 186 -0.17 -2.23 0.77
C GLY A 186 0.97 -3.17 1.14
N SER A 187 0.83 -4.47 0.96
CA SER A 187 1.95 -5.41 1.14
C SER A 187 3.02 -5.20 0.08
N GLY A 188 2.62 -4.94 -1.15
CA GLY A 188 3.51 -4.60 -2.25
C GLY A 188 4.18 -3.24 -2.03
N ALA A 189 3.40 -2.23 -1.63
CA ALA A 189 3.92 -0.91 -1.28
C ALA A 189 4.93 -0.97 -0.12
N ALA A 190 4.66 -1.78 0.93
CA ALA A 190 5.56 -1.97 2.06
C ALA A 190 6.87 -2.65 1.65
N LEU A 191 6.80 -3.70 0.83
CA LEU A 191 8.00 -4.37 0.30
C LEU A 191 8.77 -3.48 -0.67
N GLY A 192 8.07 -2.72 -1.53
CA GLY A 192 8.65 -1.72 -2.43
C GLY A 192 9.37 -0.62 -1.67
N ALA A 193 8.73 -0.04 -0.64
CA ALA A 193 9.34 0.94 0.25
C ALA A 193 10.59 0.39 0.93
N THR A 194 10.51 -0.83 1.47
CA THR A 194 11.65 -1.48 2.14
C THR A 194 12.82 -1.64 1.17
N ARG A 195 12.56 -2.09 -0.05
CA ARG A 195 13.59 -2.31 -1.07
C ARG A 195 14.31 -1.03 -1.46
N ILE A 196 13.57 0.07 -1.66
CA ILE A 196 14.17 1.34 -2.11
C ILE A 196 14.70 2.21 -0.97
N ALA A 197 14.38 1.90 0.29
CA ALA A 197 14.79 2.72 1.44
C ALA A 197 16.29 3.08 1.43
N PRO A 198 17.25 2.17 1.19
CA PRO A 198 18.67 2.51 1.22
C PRO A 198 19.10 3.55 0.17
N THR A 199 18.44 3.58 -0.97
CA THR A 199 18.82 4.45 -2.11
C THR A 199 17.94 5.69 -2.22
N TYR A 200 16.67 5.58 -1.92
CA TYR A 200 15.70 6.68 -2.01
C TYR A 200 15.54 7.44 -0.70
N ALA A 201 15.60 6.77 0.43
CA ALA A 201 15.26 7.30 1.75
C ALA A 201 16.20 6.79 2.84
N SER A 202 17.52 6.89 2.61
CA SER A 202 18.55 6.46 3.56
C SER A 202 18.53 7.22 4.90
N ASP A 203 17.82 8.34 4.96
CA ASP A 203 17.53 9.14 6.15
C ASP A 203 16.36 8.59 7.00
N VAL A 204 15.55 7.68 6.47
CA VAL A 204 14.47 7.01 7.21
C VAL A 204 15.04 5.87 8.05
N PRO A 205 14.93 5.94 9.40
CA PRO A 205 15.48 4.93 10.30
C PRO A 205 14.58 3.69 10.37
N LEU A 206 14.44 2.98 9.23
CA LEU A 206 13.62 1.78 9.10
C LEU A 206 14.25 0.60 9.85
N LEU A 207 13.47 -0.04 10.74
CA LEU A 207 13.93 -1.17 11.56
C LEU A 207 13.41 -2.52 11.09
N ALA A 208 12.16 -2.58 10.65
CA ALA A 208 11.56 -3.82 10.15
C ALA A 208 10.28 -3.55 9.34
N THR A 209 9.84 -4.56 8.57
CA THR A 209 8.63 -4.49 7.75
C THR A 209 7.73 -5.69 8.00
N VAL A 210 6.41 -5.45 8.06
CA VAL A 210 5.37 -6.49 8.15
C VAL A 210 4.46 -6.39 6.92
N ALA A 211 4.28 -7.48 6.19
CA ALA A 211 3.40 -7.52 5.04
C ALA A 211 2.46 -8.73 5.10
N THR A 212 1.17 -8.52 4.87
CA THR A 212 0.16 -9.57 4.89
C THR A 212 -0.64 -9.63 3.59
N GLY A 213 -1.08 -10.83 3.19
CA GLY A 213 -1.80 -10.99 1.93
C GLY A 213 -0.96 -10.51 0.74
N VAL A 214 0.25 -11.03 0.60
CA VAL A 214 1.28 -10.51 -0.33
C VAL A 214 0.84 -10.67 -1.77
N VAL A 215 0.76 -9.53 -2.49
CA VAL A 215 0.31 -9.47 -3.88
C VAL A 215 1.46 -9.45 -4.89
N SER A 216 2.65 -9.02 -4.46
CA SER A 216 3.82 -8.87 -5.34
C SER A 216 4.21 -10.18 -6.02
N THR A 217 4.59 -10.08 -7.28
CA THR A 217 5.11 -11.16 -8.10
C THR A 217 6.62 -11.06 -8.25
N PHE A 218 7.27 -12.21 -8.38
CA PHE A 218 8.71 -12.36 -8.53
C PHE A 218 9.00 -13.31 -9.70
N PRO A 219 8.96 -12.83 -10.95
CA PRO A 219 9.08 -13.69 -12.14
C PRO A 219 10.37 -14.48 -12.20
N GLU A 220 11.46 -13.91 -11.66
CA GLU A 220 12.79 -14.55 -11.58
C GLU A 220 12.93 -15.47 -10.35
N GLY A 221 11.91 -15.52 -9.50
CA GLY A 221 11.92 -16.33 -8.29
C GLY A 221 11.97 -17.84 -8.57
N PRO A 222 12.43 -18.63 -7.60
CA PRO A 222 12.58 -20.09 -7.74
C PRO A 222 11.25 -20.84 -7.79
N TYR A 223 10.13 -20.16 -7.47
CA TYR A 223 8.79 -20.72 -7.48
C TYR A 223 7.88 -19.96 -8.45
N LYS A 224 7.26 -20.68 -9.37
CA LYS A 224 6.34 -20.10 -10.35
C LYS A 224 4.93 -20.04 -9.76
N ALA A 225 4.64 -18.92 -9.11
CA ALA A 225 3.33 -18.69 -8.52
C ALA A 225 2.23 -18.49 -9.58
N PRO A 226 0.97 -18.85 -9.28
CA PRO A 226 -0.16 -18.44 -10.09
C PRO A 226 -0.24 -16.91 -10.14
N THR A 227 -0.21 -16.29 -11.31
CA THR A 227 -0.08 -14.83 -11.47
C THR A 227 -1.38 -14.14 -11.89
N ARG A 228 -2.44 -14.88 -12.18
CA ARG A 228 -3.65 -14.33 -12.78
C ARG A 228 -4.46 -13.43 -11.83
N ILE A 229 -4.72 -12.19 -12.26
CA ILE A 229 -5.70 -11.30 -11.63
C ILE A 229 -7.09 -11.69 -12.16
N ASN A 230 -7.85 -12.48 -11.41
CA ASN A 230 -9.16 -12.97 -11.85
C ASN A 230 -10.33 -12.09 -11.38
N SER A 231 -10.09 -10.82 -11.10
CA SER A 231 -11.11 -9.87 -10.68
C SER A 231 -11.27 -8.74 -11.70
N PRO A 232 -12.47 -8.51 -12.24
CA PRO A 232 -12.71 -7.41 -13.16
C PRO A 232 -12.41 -6.06 -12.53
N VAL A 233 -12.60 -5.92 -11.23
CA VAL A 233 -12.30 -4.69 -10.47
C VAL A 233 -10.79 -4.42 -10.50
N TYR A 234 -9.97 -5.37 -10.08
CA TYR A 234 -8.52 -5.16 -9.99
C TYR A 234 -7.86 -4.98 -11.35
N VAL A 235 -8.33 -5.71 -12.38
CA VAL A 235 -7.88 -5.52 -13.76
C VAL A 235 -8.19 -4.10 -14.24
N THR A 236 -9.39 -3.59 -13.95
CA THR A 236 -9.79 -2.21 -14.31
C THR A 236 -8.93 -1.18 -13.58
N LEU A 237 -8.65 -1.37 -12.30
CA LEU A 237 -7.79 -0.46 -11.53
C LEU A 237 -6.35 -0.44 -12.06
N ALA A 238 -5.78 -1.60 -12.40
CA ALA A 238 -4.47 -1.69 -13.02
C ALA A 238 -4.42 -0.97 -14.38
N THR A 239 -5.49 -1.11 -15.17
CA THR A 239 -5.59 -0.44 -16.49
C THR A 239 -5.62 1.08 -16.37
N LEU A 240 -6.27 1.64 -15.34
CA LEU A 240 -6.35 3.09 -15.08
C LEU A 240 -5.14 3.63 -14.32
N GLY A 241 -4.56 2.84 -13.44
CA GLY A 241 -3.52 3.25 -12.50
C GLY A 241 -2.11 3.28 -13.09
N GLY A 242 -1.95 3.36 -14.40
CA GLY A 242 -0.63 3.47 -15.03
C GLY A 242 0.19 2.18 -15.04
N SER A 243 -0.40 1.03 -14.72
CA SER A 243 0.29 -0.27 -14.80
C SER A 243 0.43 -0.80 -16.23
N LEU A 244 -0.07 -0.08 -17.23
CA LEU A 244 0.18 -0.35 -18.65
C LEU A 244 1.36 0.50 -19.16
N PRO A 245 2.17 0.00 -20.12
CA PRO A 245 3.22 0.79 -20.75
C PRO A 245 2.62 1.99 -21.53
N ASP A 246 3.44 3.01 -21.76
CA ASP A 246 2.99 4.27 -22.40
C ASP A 246 2.49 4.05 -23.84
N GLU A 247 3.02 3.06 -24.53
CA GLU A 247 2.64 2.69 -25.90
C GLU A 247 1.36 1.85 -25.96
N ALA A 248 0.84 1.43 -24.81
CA ALA A 248 -0.40 0.65 -24.81
C ALA A 248 -1.59 1.48 -25.27
N PRO A 249 -2.60 0.85 -25.90
CA PRO A 249 -3.86 1.53 -26.17
C PRO A 249 -4.48 2.06 -24.86
N SER A 250 -5.23 3.16 -24.95
CA SER A 250 -5.90 3.72 -23.76
C SER A 250 -6.84 2.69 -23.11
N ALA A 251 -7.09 2.85 -21.82
CA ALA A 251 -8.03 2.01 -21.06
C ALA A 251 -9.40 1.90 -21.79
N ASP A 252 -9.91 3.02 -22.30
CA ASP A 252 -11.19 3.05 -23.00
C ASP A 252 -11.15 2.28 -24.34
N ALA A 253 -9.99 2.23 -25.01
CA ALA A 253 -9.82 1.47 -26.25
C ALA A 253 -9.71 -0.04 -26.02
N LEU A 254 -9.18 -0.45 -24.85
CA LEU A 254 -9.08 -1.85 -24.45
C LEU A 254 -10.39 -2.40 -23.87
N ALA A 255 -11.29 -1.53 -23.40
CA ALA A 255 -12.51 -1.93 -22.72
C ALA A 255 -13.64 -2.30 -23.69
N THR A 256 -14.33 -3.39 -23.39
CA THR A 256 -15.65 -3.70 -23.96
C THR A 256 -16.69 -2.71 -23.40
N ASP A 257 -17.95 -2.80 -23.84
CA ASP A 257 -19.00 -1.96 -23.24
C ASP A 257 -19.18 -2.25 -21.74
N LYS A 258 -19.07 -3.50 -21.31
CA LYS A 258 -19.04 -3.86 -19.88
C LYS A 258 -17.81 -3.27 -19.16
N GLY A 259 -16.65 -3.32 -19.79
CA GLY A 259 -15.44 -2.71 -19.29
C GLY A 259 -15.54 -1.18 -19.13
N LYS A 260 -16.15 -0.49 -20.09
CA LYS A 260 -16.41 0.96 -20.00
C LYS A 260 -17.30 1.34 -18.81
N MET A 261 -18.27 0.49 -18.46
CA MET A 261 -19.07 0.68 -17.25
C MET A 261 -18.19 0.64 -15.98
N LEU A 262 -17.27 -0.34 -15.89
CA LEU A 262 -16.32 -0.43 -14.78
C LEU A 262 -15.30 0.70 -14.78
N LEU A 263 -14.78 1.13 -15.93
CA LEU A 263 -13.88 2.29 -16.03
C LEU A 263 -14.56 3.56 -15.52
N LYS A 264 -15.83 3.77 -15.87
CA LYS A 264 -16.61 4.89 -15.34
C LYS A 264 -16.75 4.78 -13.82
N ALA A 265 -17.13 3.60 -13.31
CA ALA A 265 -17.29 3.37 -11.88
C ALA A 265 -15.95 3.54 -11.11
N ALA A 266 -14.82 3.17 -11.71
CA ALA A 266 -13.49 3.34 -11.12
C ALA A 266 -13.05 4.82 -11.05
N ARG A 267 -13.43 5.63 -12.04
CA ARG A 267 -13.14 7.07 -12.08
C ARG A 267 -14.00 7.89 -11.11
N GLU A 268 -15.20 7.41 -10.79
CA GLU A 268 -16.19 8.13 -9.99
C GLU A 268 -16.41 7.56 -8.59
N GLY A 269 -15.99 6.31 -8.36
CA GLY A 269 -16.25 5.54 -7.15
C GLY A 269 -15.05 4.71 -6.69
N CYS A 270 -15.30 3.85 -5.71
CA CYS A 270 -14.28 3.02 -5.08
C CYS A 270 -14.60 1.52 -5.29
N THR A 271 -13.77 0.64 -4.73
CA THR A 271 -13.90 -0.81 -4.96
C THR A 271 -15.24 -1.41 -4.59
N ALA A 272 -15.95 -0.84 -3.60
CA ALA A 272 -17.26 -1.36 -3.18
C ALA A 272 -18.33 -1.15 -4.28
N GLU A 273 -18.39 0.05 -4.85
CA GLU A 273 -19.31 0.38 -5.93
C GLU A 273 -18.98 -0.39 -7.20
N MET A 274 -17.68 -0.57 -7.49
CA MET A 274 -17.23 -1.37 -8.63
C MET A 274 -17.64 -2.84 -8.51
N ARG A 275 -17.49 -3.44 -7.31
CA ARG A 275 -17.91 -4.84 -7.06
C ARG A 275 -19.41 -5.00 -7.22
N ALA A 276 -20.20 -4.12 -6.60
CA ALA A 276 -21.66 -4.14 -6.74
C ALA A 276 -22.11 -3.98 -8.19
N LEU A 277 -21.44 -3.14 -8.98
CA LEU A 277 -21.68 -3.01 -10.40
C LEU A 277 -21.31 -4.30 -11.16
N ALA A 278 -20.14 -4.86 -10.90
CA ALA A 278 -19.66 -6.07 -11.58
C ALA A 278 -20.60 -7.25 -11.34
N GLU A 279 -21.08 -7.42 -10.11
CA GLU A 279 -22.05 -8.45 -9.75
C GLU A 279 -23.40 -8.23 -10.45
N ARG A 280 -23.96 -7.03 -10.38
CA ARG A 280 -25.27 -6.70 -10.98
C ARG A 280 -25.29 -6.87 -12.49
N GLU A 281 -24.21 -6.51 -13.19
CA GLU A 281 -24.11 -6.53 -14.66
C GLU A 281 -23.40 -7.78 -15.19
N ASP A 282 -23.11 -8.76 -14.32
CA ASP A 282 -22.34 -9.96 -14.68
C ASP A 282 -21.04 -9.62 -15.46
N ILE A 283 -20.22 -8.73 -14.86
CA ILE A 283 -18.93 -8.34 -15.42
C ILE A 283 -17.83 -9.21 -14.83
N THR A 284 -17.07 -9.84 -15.70
CA THR A 284 -15.95 -10.71 -15.33
C THR A 284 -14.64 -10.14 -15.93
N ALA A 285 -13.49 -10.62 -15.46
CA ALA A 285 -12.21 -10.24 -16.05
C ALA A 285 -12.13 -10.62 -17.54
N ALA A 286 -12.82 -11.69 -17.94
CA ALA A 286 -12.82 -12.20 -19.32
C ALA A 286 -13.70 -11.38 -20.26
N ASN A 287 -14.75 -10.67 -19.78
CA ASN A 287 -15.67 -9.92 -20.62
C ASN A 287 -15.55 -8.38 -20.48
N ALA A 288 -14.71 -7.91 -19.54
CA ALA A 288 -14.48 -6.48 -19.35
C ALA A 288 -13.55 -5.86 -20.41
N PHE A 289 -12.59 -6.63 -20.91
CA PHE A 289 -11.58 -6.14 -21.84
C PHE A 289 -11.51 -7.03 -23.08
N VAL A 290 -11.07 -6.45 -24.20
CA VAL A 290 -10.96 -7.15 -25.50
C VAL A 290 -9.85 -8.20 -25.51
N GLU A 291 -8.96 -8.16 -24.54
CA GLU A 291 -7.85 -9.09 -24.34
C GLU A 291 -7.42 -9.13 -22.87
N PRO A 292 -6.67 -10.15 -22.42
CA PRO A 292 -6.14 -10.22 -21.06
C PRO A 292 -5.17 -9.08 -20.78
N ILE A 293 -5.50 -8.22 -19.81
CA ILE A 293 -4.69 -7.06 -19.43
C ILE A 293 -3.38 -7.47 -18.73
N GLU A 294 -3.38 -8.57 -17.97
CA GLU A 294 -2.21 -9.03 -17.22
C GLU A 294 -0.98 -9.29 -18.11
N ALA A 295 -1.21 -9.64 -19.38
CA ALA A 295 -0.15 -9.84 -20.35
C ALA A 295 0.52 -8.53 -20.82
N ARG A 296 -0.08 -7.39 -20.45
CA ARG A 296 0.36 -6.05 -20.86
C ARG A 296 0.90 -5.22 -19.70
N LEU A 297 0.87 -5.74 -18.47
CA LEU A 297 1.37 -4.98 -17.31
C LEU A 297 2.84 -4.65 -17.48
N THR A 298 3.25 -3.48 -16.99
CA THR A 298 4.65 -3.06 -17.01
C THR A 298 5.50 -3.91 -16.06
N PRO A 299 6.82 -4.06 -16.33
CA PRO A 299 7.72 -4.78 -15.43
C PRO A 299 7.77 -4.20 -14.00
N GLU A 300 7.43 -2.94 -13.82
CA GLU A 300 7.40 -2.25 -12.52
C GLU A 300 6.32 -2.80 -11.57
N THR A 301 5.38 -3.60 -12.08
CA THR A 301 4.41 -4.36 -11.28
C THR A 301 5.02 -5.64 -10.68
N ASP A 302 6.21 -6.01 -11.06
CA ASP A 302 6.98 -7.13 -10.53
C ASP A 302 8.07 -6.68 -9.57
N MET A 303 8.55 -7.59 -8.74
CA MET A 303 9.71 -7.36 -7.86
C MET A 303 10.88 -8.27 -8.25
N SER A 304 12.07 -7.72 -8.23
CA SER A 304 13.31 -8.50 -8.40
C SER A 304 13.61 -9.29 -7.14
N VAL A 305 14.26 -10.46 -7.32
CA VAL A 305 14.77 -11.28 -6.23
C VAL A 305 16.04 -10.63 -5.67
N THR A 306 15.90 -9.92 -4.54
CA THR A 306 17.01 -9.24 -3.87
C THR A 306 16.92 -9.44 -2.36
N GLN A 307 18.05 -9.24 -1.66
CA GLN A 307 18.04 -9.16 -0.22
C GLN A 307 17.41 -7.84 0.22
N LEU A 308 16.41 -7.89 1.12
CA LEU A 308 15.85 -6.70 1.73
C LEU A 308 16.77 -6.18 2.86
N PRO A 309 16.86 -4.85 3.05
CA PRO A 309 17.84 -4.23 3.94
C PRO A 309 17.54 -4.40 5.44
N VAL A 310 16.29 -4.74 5.77
CA VAL A 310 15.81 -4.94 7.14
C VAL A 310 15.02 -6.24 7.25
N PRO A 311 14.86 -6.80 8.47
CA PRO A 311 14.02 -7.98 8.68
C PRO A 311 12.57 -7.77 8.22
N VAL A 312 11.98 -8.82 7.66
CA VAL A 312 10.61 -8.80 7.14
C VAL A 312 9.80 -9.95 7.71
N MET A 313 8.60 -9.66 8.20
CA MET A 313 7.60 -10.66 8.51
C MET A 313 6.55 -10.71 7.40
N LEU A 314 6.30 -11.89 6.83
CA LEU A 314 5.17 -12.12 5.93
C LEU A 314 4.08 -12.94 6.62
N GLY A 315 2.82 -12.47 6.51
CA GLY A 315 1.65 -13.15 7.04
C GLY A 315 0.72 -13.63 5.92
N THR A 316 0.40 -14.93 5.94
CA THR A 316 -0.48 -15.57 4.94
C THR A 316 -1.68 -16.22 5.61
N GLY A 317 -2.89 -15.77 5.27
CA GLY A 317 -4.13 -16.47 5.64
C GLY A 317 -4.32 -17.73 4.80
N LEU A 318 -4.50 -18.89 5.45
CA LEU A 318 -4.64 -20.16 4.72
C LEU A 318 -6.04 -20.39 4.13
N ALA A 319 -7.00 -19.51 4.39
CA ALA A 319 -8.30 -19.47 3.74
C ALA A 319 -8.42 -18.32 2.72
N ASP A 320 -7.31 -17.70 2.33
CA ASP A 320 -7.28 -16.61 1.36
C ASP A 320 -7.60 -17.12 -0.05
N THR A 321 -8.75 -16.76 -0.58
CA THR A 321 -9.19 -17.05 -1.96
C THR A 321 -8.96 -15.87 -2.91
N THR A 322 -8.62 -14.68 -2.39
CA THR A 322 -8.29 -13.49 -3.18
C THR A 322 -6.86 -13.58 -3.73
N LEU A 323 -5.93 -13.87 -2.82
CA LEU A 323 -4.52 -14.14 -3.13
C LEU A 323 -4.16 -15.50 -2.53
N VAL A 324 -4.43 -16.55 -3.29
CA VAL A 324 -4.27 -17.92 -2.80
C VAL A 324 -2.92 -18.15 -2.11
N PRO A 325 -2.86 -18.95 -1.03
CA PRO A 325 -1.65 -19.12 -0.22
C PRO A 325 -0.42 -19.53 -1.04
N ARG A 326 -0.60 -20.36 -2.08
CA ARG A 326 0.49 -20.78 -2.98
C ARG A 326 1.08 -19.60 -3.77
N ARG A 327 0.28 -18.59 -4.13
CA ARG A 327 0.82 -17.36 -4.75
C ARG A 327 1.69 -16.58 -3.78
N GLN A 328 1.22 -16.37 -2.55
CA GLN A 328 1.99 -15.69 -1.52
C GLN A 328 3.27 -16.46 -1.15
N TYR A 329 3.24 -17.79 -1.17
CA TYR A 329 4.43 -18.64 -1.01
C TYR A 329 5.51 -18.36 -2.07
N GLY A 330 5.13 -17.96 -3.28
CA GLY A 330 6.07 -17.51 -4.31
C GLY A 330 6.94 -16.34 -3.85
N ALA A 331 6.34 -15.34 -3.20
CA ALA A 331 7.07 -14.21 -2.62
C ALA A 331 7.98 -14.65 -1.46
N VAL A 332 7.51 -15.56 -0.59
CA VAL A 332 8.32 -16.16 0.48
C VAL A 332 9.57 -16.82 -0.10
N LYS A 333 9.41 -17.67 -1.10
CA LYS A 333 10.53 -18.37 -1.74
C LYS A 333 11.51 -17.41 -2.42
N ALA A 334 11.01 -16.37 -3.06
CA ALA A 334 11.83 -15.37 -3.72
C ALA A 334 12.68 -14.57 -2.72
N LEU A 335 12.07 -14.07 -1.65
CA LEU A 335 12.78 -13.32 -0.60
C LEU A 335 13.77 -14.19 0.18
N CYS A 336 13.43 -15.44 0.45
CA CYS A 336 14.37 -16.41 1.03
C CYS A 336 15.57 -16.65 0.10
N ALA A 337 15.33 -16.86 -1.19
CA ALA A 337 16.39 -17.06 -2.17
C ALA A 337 17.27 -15.82 -2.34
N GLY A 338 16.71 -14.62 -2.18
CA GLY A 338 17.43 -13.35 -2.17
C GLY A 338 18.27 -13.12 -0.90
N GLY A 339 18.18 -14.00 0.10
CA GLY A 339 18.95 -13.89 1.35
C GLY A 339 18.36 -12.89 2.37
N SER A 340 17.09 -12.56 2.25
CA SER A 340 16.41 -11.67 3.21
C SER A 340 16.22 -12.35 4.57
N ASP A 341 16.33 -11.56 5.66
CA ASP A 341 15.96 -11.98 7.00
C ASP A 341 14.43 -12.06 7.13
N LEU A 342 13.86 -13.20 6.70
CA LEU A 342 12.42 -13.38 6.57
C LEU A 342 11.86 -14.30 7.65
N VAL A 343 10.77 -13.85 8.28
CA VAL A 343 9.90 -14.66 9.14
C VAL A 343 8.56 -14.82 8.43
N TRP A 344 8.22 -16.03 8.01
CA TRP A 344 6.92 -16.33 7.44
C TRP A 344 5.99 -16.97 8.46
N LYS A 345 4.78 -16.43 8.56
CA LYS A 345 3.71 -16.92 9.45
C LYS A 345 2.47 -17.24 8.64
N THR A 346 1.84 -18.36 8.96
CA THR A 346 0.56 -18.77 8.36
C THR A 346 -0.55 -18.77 9.39
N PHE A 347 -1.75 -18.39 8.97
CA PHE A 347 -2.92 -18.25 9.84
C PHE A 347 -4.04 -19.15 9.35
N PRO A 348 -4.19 -20.36 9.94
CA PRO A 348 -5.25 -21.29 9.55
C PRO A 348 -6.64 -20.66 9.69
N GLY A 349 -7.49 -20.87 8.68
CA GLY A 349 -8.86 -20.33 8.64
C GLY A 349 -8.96 -18.82 8.41
N ALA A 350 -7.86 -18.08 8.34
CA ALA A 350 -7.90 -16.65 8.02
C ALA A 350 -8.01 -16.43 6.51
N THR A 351 -9.00 -15.62 6.10
CA THR A 351 -9.15 -15.15 4.72
C THR A 351 -8.17 -14.01 4.41
N HIS A 352 -8.27 -13.44 3.20
CA HIS A 352 -7.52 -12.25 2.81
C HIS A 352 -7.70 -11.08 3.78
N ASN A 353 -8.93 -10.84 4.20
CA ASN A 353 -9.26 -9.76 5.12
C ASN A 353 -8.97 -10.11 6.57
N GLY A 354 -9.32 -11.32 6.99
CA GLY A 354 -9.09 -11.81 8.37
C GLY A 354 -7.61 -11.90 8.73
N GLY A 355 -6.75 -12.24 7.76
CA GLY A 355 -5.31 -12.38 7.94
C GLY A 355 -4.62 -11.15 8.53
N LEU A 356 -5.09 -9.93 8.21
CA LEU A 356 -4.51 -8.70 8.74
C LEU A 356 -4.57 -8.64 10.28
N ASN A 357 -5.77 -8.79 10.84
CA ASN A 357 -5.95 -8.69 12.29
C ASN A 357 -5.56 -9.98 13.04
N ALA A 358 -5.63 -11.14 12.39
CA ALA A 358 -5.14 -12.39 12.95
C ALA A 358 -3.61 -12.39 13.14
N SER A 359 -2.88 -11.76 12.24
CA SER A 359 -1.42 -11.67 12.30
C SER A 359 -0.90 -10.66 13.33
N PHE A 360 -1.74 -9.78 13.86
CA PHE A 360 -1.28 -8.66 14.70
C PHE A 360 -0.46 -9.08 15.92
N PRO A 361 -0.80 -10.13 16.70
CA PRO A 361 0.03 -10.53 17.85
C PRO A 361 1.47 -10.89 17.44
N ASP A 362 1.65 -11.63 16.34
CA ASP A 362 2.97 -11.97 15.80
C ASP A 362 3.68 -10.73 15.25
N ALA A 363 2.96 -9.84 14.55
CA ALA A 363 3.50 -8.57 14.05
C ALA A 363 3.99 -7.67 15.19
N LEU A 364 3.22 -7.57 16.28
CA LEU A 364 3.61 -6.78 17.45
C LEU A 364 4.85 -7.37 18.15
N ALA A 365 4.91 -8.69 18.30
CA ALA A 365 6.08 -9.37 18.87
C ALA A 365 7.33 -9.11 18.01
N PHE A 366 7.20 -9.27 16.68
CA PHE A 366 8.27 -9.02 15.72
C PHE A 366 8.78 -7.56 15.77
N VAL A 367 7.88 -6.59 15.85
CA VAL A 367 8.21 -5.17 15.99
C VAL A 367 8.89 -4.87 17.34
N ARG A 368 8.43 -5.47 18.44
CA ARG A 368 9.04 -5.32 19.75
C ARG A 368 10.45 -5.89 19.83
N ASP A 369 10.69 -7.04 19.20
CA ASP A 369 12.02 -7.62 19.11
C ASP A 369 12.96 -6.69 18.33
N ALA A 370 12.53 -6.14 17.21
CA ALA A 370 13.31 -5.17 16.45
C ALA A 370 13.56 -3.86 17.23
N LEU A 371 12.57 -3.36 18.01
CA LEU A 371 12.75 -2.22 18.92
C LEU A 371 13.79 -2.47 19.99
N ALA A 372 13.87 -3.70 20.49
CA ALA A 372 14.86 -4.13 21.49
C ALA A 372 16.25 -4.40 20.88
N GLY A 373 16.40 -4.28 19.54
CA GLY A 373 17.63 -4.58 18.83
C GLY A 373 17.88 -6.08 18.63
N HIS A 374 16.87 -6.91 18.86
CA HIS A 374 16.97 -8.34 18.59
C HIS A 374 16.74 -8.61 17.10
N LYS A 375 17.64 -9.39 16.52
CA LYS A 375 17.47 -9.85 15.14
C LYS A 375 16.50 -11.04 15.14
N PRO A 376 15.36 -10.97 14.43
CA PRO A 376 14.45 -12.09 14.33
C PRO A 376 15.11 -13.27 13.61
N GLN A 377 14.84 -14.48 14.09
CA GLN A 377 15.34 -15.69 13.47
C GLN A 377 14.52 -15.99 12.20
N SER A 378 15.20 -15.96 11.05
CA SER A 378 14.61 -16.36 9.78
C SER A 378 14.19 -17.85 9.81
N ASN A 379 13.02 -18.16 9.26
CA ASN A 379 12.53 -19.52 9.11
C ASN A 379 12.52 -20.00 7.65
N CYS A 380 13.32 -19.39 6.80
CA CYS A 380 13.42 -19.74 5.37
C CYS A 380 13.78 -21.23 5.11
N ALA A 381 14.50 -21.87 6.04
CA ALA A 381 14.86 -23.28 5.93
C ALA A 381 13.66 -24.23 6.11
N ASP A 382 12.63 -23.76 6.83
CA ASP A 382 11.51 -24.59 7.29
C ASP A 382 10.19 -24.26 6.57
N VAL A 383 10.22 -23.37 5.54
CA VAL A 383 9.01 -22.98 4.82
C VAL A 383 8.48 -24.13 3.96
N VAL A 384 7.20 -24.46 4.14
CA VAL A 384 6.53 -25.53 3.42
C VAL A 384 5.44 -24.93 2.52
N GLU A 385 5.36 -25.45 1.28
CA GLU A 385 4.32 -25.01 0.34
C GLU A 385 2.92 -25.30 0.90
N PRO A 386 2.02 -24.30 0.98
CA PRO A 386 0.67 -24.48 1.45
C PRO A 386 -0.18 -25.22 0.41
N GLY A 387 -1.21 -25.92 0.89
CA GLY A 387 -2.24 -26.53 0.03
C GLY A 387 -3.21 -25.50 -0.58
N GLU A 388 -4.32 -26.02 -1.10
CA GLU A 388 -5.45 -25.19 -1.53
C GLU A 388 -6.06 -24.45 -0.33
N PRO A 389 -6.75 -23.30 -0.56
CA PRO A 389 -7.35 -22.54 0.51
C PRO A 389 -8.29 -23.37 1.39
N ALA A 390 -8.05 -23.35 2.69
CA ALA A 390 -8.89 -23.99 3.68
C ALA A 390 -10.22 -23.22 3.86
N PRO A 391 -11.26 -23.83 4.42
CA PRO A 391 -12.47 -23.10 4.80
C PRO A 391 -12.17 -21.96 5.80
N PRO A 392 -12.85 -20.81 5.71
CA PRO A 392 -12.68 -19.72 6.65
C PRO A 392 -13.22 -20.08 8.04
N SER A 393 -12.51 -19.61 9.09
CA SER A 393 -12.97 -19.73 10.48
C SER A 393 -13.91 -18.58 10.83
N PRO A 394 -15.11 -18.86 11.37
CA PRO A 394 -16.05 -17.82 11.79
C PRO A 394 -15.59 -17.03 13.02
N GLU A 395 -14.57 -17.53 13.75
CA GLU A 395 -14.05 -16.89 14.96
C GLU A 395 -13.06 -15.76 14.65
N ILE A 396 -12.55 -15.70 13.43
CA ILE A 396 -11.60 -14.68 13.02
C ILE A 396 -12.36 -13.41 12.59
N PRO A 397 -12.11 -12.25 13.20
CA PRO A 397 -12.78 -11.01 12.81
C PRO A 397 -12.44 -10.61 11.36
N PHE A 398 -13.40 -10.01 10.65
CA PHE A 398 -13.25 -9.56 9.25
C PHE A 398 -12.88 -10.68 8.28
N ASN A 399 -13.38 -11.87 8.52
CA ASN A 399 -13.02 -13.08 7.79
C ASN A 399 -14.00 -13.35 6.61
N ASP A 400 -14.43 -12.29 5.96
CA ASP A 400 -15.30 -12.25 4.77
C ASP A 400 -14.51 -12.26 3.44
#